data_81014f84db39ec123cc73d559ebcf2f8
#
_entry.id   81014f84db39ec123cc73d559ebcf2f8
#
_cell.length_a   1.000
_cell.length_b   1.000
_cell.length_c   1.000
_cell.angle_alpha   90.00
_cell.angle_beta   90.00
_cell.angle_gamma   90.00
#
_symmetry.space_group_name_H-M   'P 1'
#
loop_
_entity.id
_entity.type
_entity.pdbx_description
1 polymer ?
#
loop_
_entity_poly.entity_id
_entity_poly.type
_entity_poly.pdbx_seq_one_letter_code
_entity_poly.pdbx_strand_id
1 'polypeptide(L)'
;MKRLIKLTMVCMTLVMFVSCERVAPNYAGVLMENYGKQGKEDFKIVSGKVSTWELGTELFQVPLFDQRREFAEAVTLKAADNTEFKACPTYSYKVIKNRAIDVVFDNKHIGRGSDFMSSLEDNILEPRIYDLIKEESRKHKTDSLMADGGSLVFEKRLEQIVDMEFEKRGLQLLTFSAQLEFSEKVREKIDSRNEVNTNISVLDQQIEEQKKRNELEQLKTEQALPVKRSYQRNSLQTVH
;
A
#
# COMPACT_ATOMS: atom_id res chain seq x y z
N MET A 1 -9.66 -2.61 68.37
CA MET A 1 -8.78 -1.57 67.81
C MET A 1 -7.45 -2.12 67.25
N LYS A 2 -6.59 -2.81 68.06
CA LYS A 2 -5.29 -3.33 67.57
C LYS A 2 -5.37 -4.31 66.38
N ARG A 3 -6.42 -5.12 66.24
CA ARG A 3 -6.62 -6.03 65.09
C ARG A 3 -7.05 -5.28 63.81
N LEU A 4 -7.86 -4.22 63.95
CA LEU A 4 -8.25 -3.37 62.83
C LEU A 4 -7.05 -2.60 62.26
N ILE A 5 -6.19 -2.05 63.11
CA ILE A 5 -4.97 -1.34 62.72
C ILE A 5 -3.99 -2.28 61.98
N LYS A 6 -3.85 -3.52 62.46
CA LYS A 6 -3.01 -4.52 61.76
C LYS A 6 -3.57 -4.89 60.40
N LEU A 7 -4.91 -5.03 60.27
CA LEU A 7 -5.56 -5.35 59.00
C LEU A 7 -5.43 -4.21 58.00
N THR A 8 -5.61 -2.95 58.42
CA THR A 8 -5.40 -1.77 57.56
C THR A 8 -3.96 -1.62 57.12
N MET A 9 -2.99 -1.93 58.01
CA MET A 9 -1.58 -1.86 57.67
C MET A 9 -1.16 -2.96 56.67
N VAL A 10 -1.71 -4.17 56.81
CA VAL A 10 -1.52 -5.26 55.81
C VAL A 10 -2.15 -4.95 54.50
N CYS A 11 -3.39 -4.38 54.44
CA CYS A 11 -3.99 -3.93 53.21
C CYS A 11 -3.19 -2.81 52.53
N MET A 12 -2.66 -1.86 53.32
CA MET A 12 -1.87 -0.75 52.77
C MET A 12 -0.51 -1.22 52.21
N THR A 13 0.11 -2.22 52.79
CA THR A 13 1.35 -2.84 52.24
C THR A 13 1.07 -3.68 51.00
N LEU A 14 -0.09 -4.35 50.88
CA LEU A 14 -0.46 -5.11 49.69
C LEU A 14 -0.67 -4.18 48.47
N VAL A 15 -1.25 -3.01 48.68
CA VAL A 15 -1.48 -2.02 47.61
C VAL A 15 -0.16 -1.46 47.06
N MET A 16 0.90 -1.38 47.85
CA MET A 16 2.22 -0.90 47.45
C MET A 16 2.95 -1.85 46.45
N PHE A 17 2.57 -3.14 46.41
CA PHE A 17 3.21 -4.11 45.51
C PHE A 17 2.61 -4.17 44.13
N VAL A 18 1.46 -3.54 43.86
CA VAL A 18 0.69 -3.66 42.60
C VAL A 18 1.07 -2.58 41.60
N SER A 19 1.80 -1.53 41.99
CA SER A 19 2.06 -0.38 41.10
C SER A 19 3.43 -0.38 40.43
N CYS A 20 4.06 -1.54 40.29
CA CYS A 20 5.34 -1.67 39.62
C CYS A 20 5.15 -2.42 38.30
N GLU A 21 5.22 -1.71 37.20
CA GLU A 21 5.16 -2.29 35.87
C GLU A 21 6.57 -2.64 35.36
N ARG A 22 6.66 -3.61 34.44
CA ARG A 22 7.92 -4.01 33.83
C ARG A 22 7.83 -3.88 32.33
N VAL A 23 8.78 -3.14 31.75
CA VAL A 23 8.96 -3.12 30.31
C VAL A 23 9.46 -4.49 29.85
N ALA A 24 8.72 -5.09 28.89
CA ALA A 24 9.08 -6.38 28.33
C ALA A 24 10.36 -6.29 27.49
N PRO A 25 11.11 -7.39 27.32
CA PRO A 25 12.22 -7.44 26.36
C PRO A 25 11.74 -7.07 24.96
N ASN A 26 12.57 -6.38 24.20
CA ASN A 26 12.26 -5.87 22.84
C ASN A 26 11.11 -4.85 22.77
N TYR A 27 10.75 -4.22 23.91
CA TYR A 27 9.86 -3.08 23.96
C TYR A 27 10.62 -1.82 24.39
N ALA A 28 10.20 -0.68 23.87
CA ALA A 28 10.52 0.61 24.47
C ALA A 28 9.42 0.96 25.46
N GLY A 29 9.75 1.12 26.74
CA GLY A 29 8.84 1.72 27.69
C GLY A 29 8.86 3.23 27.50
N VAL A 30 7.73 3.84 27.22
CA VAL A 30 7.57 5.30 27.25
C VAL A 30 6.77 5.65 28.47
N LEU A 31 7.42 6.27 29.44
CA LEU A 31 6.80 6.70 30.69
C LEU A 31 6.32 8.15 30.51
N MET A 32 5.03 8.36 30.67
CA MET A 32 4.41 9.66 30.80
C MET A 32 4.33 10.02 32.29
N GLU A 33 4.75 11.20 32.66
CA GLU A 33 4.62 11.75 34.01
C GLU A 33 3.69 12.95 33.99
N ASN A 34 3.20 13.37 35.14
CA ASN A 34 2.46 14.62 35.33
C ASN A 34 1.27 14.83 34.34
N TYR A 35 0.63 13.72 33.90
CA TYR A 35 -0.43 13.75 32.87
C TYR A 35 0.00 14.35 31.52
N GLY A 36 1.30 14.48 31.26
CA GLY A 36 1.83 15.11 30.04
C GLY A 36 1.53 16.60 29.92
N LYS A 37 1.42 17.32 31.03
CA LYS A 37 1.07 18.77 31.06
C LYS A 37 2.13 19.68 30.44
N GLN A 38 3.40 19.29 30.53
CA GLN A 38 4.53 20.03 29.95
C GLN A 38 4.85 19.57 28.52
N GLY A 39 3.97 18.78 27.91
CA GLY A 39 4.18 18.26 26.56
C GLY A 39 5.18 17.12 26.54
N LYS A 40 6.06 17.10 25.52
CA LYS A 40 7.05 16.02 25.36
C LYS A 40 8.06 15.90 26.49
N GLU A 41 8.27 16.93 27.27
CA GLU A 41 9.20 16.93 28.41
C GLU A 41 8.75 15.98 29.52
N ASP A 42 7.46 15.71 29.62
CA ASP A 42 6.89 14.75 30.56
C ASP A 42 7.00 13.29 30.07
N PHE A 43 7.61 13.04 28.91
CA PHE A 43 7.77 11.69 28.34
C PHE A 43 9.24 11.29 28.31
N LYS A 44 9.54 10.10 28.82
CA LYS A 44 10.90 9.56 28.82
C LYS A 44 10.94 8.07 28.46
N ILE A 45 12.03 7.65 27.82
CA ILE A 45 12.24 6.24 27.52
C ILE A 45 12.78 5.58 28.80
N VAL A 46 12.13 4.50 29.20
CA VAL A 46 12.49 3.70 30.38
C VAL A 46 12.65 2.23 30.02
N SER A 47 13.36 1.49 30.85
CA SER A 47 13.56 0.05 30.68
C SER A 47 13.56 -0.65 32.05
N GLY A 48 13.22 -1.94 32.05
CA GLY A 48 13.20 -2.74 33.27
C GLY A 48 11.97 -2.47 34.15
N LYS A 49 12.13 -2.43 35.47
CA LYS A 49 11.03 -2.14 36.38
C LYS A 49 10.82 -0.64 36.50
N VAL A 50 9.59 -0.22 36.41
CA VAL A 50 9.18 1.18 36.47
C VAL A 50 8.07 1.33 37.50
N SER A 51 8.17 2.35 38.32
CA SER A 51 7.15 2.68 39.32
C SER A 51 6.10 3.59 38.65
N THR A 52 4.83 3.18 38.68
CA THR A 52 3.69 3.93 38.13
C THR A 52 2.72 4.37 39.23
N TRP A 53 3.17 4.44 40.47
CA TRP A 53 2.32 4.78 41.61
C TRP A 53 2.00 6.28 41.78
N GLU A 54 2.76 7.14 41.11
CA GLU A 54 2.52 8.57 41.13
C GLU A 54 1.31 8.94 40.26
N LEU A 55 0.49 9.84 40.79
CA LEU A 55 -0.69 10.31 40.06
C LEU A 55 -0.28 11.01 38.75
N GLY A 56 -0.87 10.56 37.65
CA GLY A 56 -0.56 11.10 36.33
C GLY A 56 0.60 10.43 35.64
N THR A 57 1.07 9.31 36.19
CA THR A 57 2.12 8.48 35.60
C THR A 57 1.47 7.31 34.87
N GLU A 58 1.89 7.08 33.62
CA GLU A 58 1.41 5.99 32.77
C GLU A 58 2.56 5.42 31.93
N LEU A 59 2.65 4.09 31.86
CA LEU A 59 3.66 3.40 31.05
C LEU A 59 3.04 2.87 29.77
N PHE A 60 3.56 3.33 28.62
CA PHE A 60 3.23 2.79 27.31
C PHE A 60 4.31 1.81 26.89
N GLN A 61 3.91 0.62 26.44
CA GLN A 61 4.84 -0.40 25.96
C GLN A 61 4.79 -0.43 24.43
N VAL A 62 5.86 0.04 23.80
CA VAL A 62 5.98 0.16 22.35
C VAL A 62 6.88 -0.96 21.81
N PRO A 63 6.39 -1.92 21.02
CA PRO A 63 7.19 -3.00 20.47
C PRO A 63 8.22 -2.48 19.47
N LEU A 64 9.46 -2.98 19.60
CA LEU A 64 10.56 -2.64 18.68
C LEU A 64 10.83 -3.74 17.65
N PHE A 65 10.05 -4.80 17.67
CA PHE A 65 10.10 -5.90 16.72
C PHE A 65 9.04 -5.72 15.62
N ASP A 66 9.16 -6.49 14.56
CA ASP A 66 8.28 -6.43 13.41
C ASP A 66 6.85 -6.78 13.80
N GLN A 67 5.92 -5.86 13.52
CA GLN A 67 4.49 -6.04 13.66
C GLN A 67 3.92 -6.34 12.28
N ARG A 68 3.15 -7.42 12.14
CA ARG A 68 2.43 -7.76 10.92
C ARG A 68 0.94 -7.63 11.14
N ARG A 69 0.28 -6.97 10.19
CA ARG A 69 -1.16 -6.79 10.18
C ARG A 69 -1.73 -7.12 8.80
N GLU A 70 -2.94 -7.62 8.83
CA GLU A 70 -3.76 -7.89 7.67
C GLU A 70 -5.13 -7.29 7.94
N PHE A 71 -5.72 -6.63 6.96
CA PHE A 71 -7.07 -6.09 7.10
C PHE A 71 -8.06 -7.24 7.31
N ALA A 72 -8.94 -7.11 8.30
CA ALA A 72 -9.92 -8.14 8.65
C ALA A 72 -10.91 -8.42 7.52
N GLU A 73 -11.22 -7.40 6.72
CA GLU A 73 -12.14 -7.48 5.60
C GLU A 73 -11.51 -6.86 4.34
N ALA A 74 -11.84 -7.46 3.19
CA ALA A 74 -11.46 -6.90 1.90
C ALA A 74 -12.13 -5.53 1.68
N VAL A 75 -11.33 -4.53 1.35
CA VAL A 75 -11.82 -3.17 1.10
C VAL A 75 -12.29 -3.03 -0.34
N THR A 76 -13.48 -2.48 -0.54
CA THR A 76 -14.02 -2.20 -1.88
C THR A 76 -13.52 -0.84 -2.37
N LEU A 77 -12.90 -0.85 -3.54
CA LEU A 77 -12.24 0.29 -4.18
C LEU A 77 -12.87 0.55 -5.56
N LYS A 78 -12.61 1.75 -6.09
CA LYS A 78 -13.01 2.14 -7.45
C LYS A 78 -11.80 2.62 -8.23
N ALA A 79 -11.61 2.07 -9.41
CA ALA A 79 -10.64 2.55 -10.39
C ALA A 79 -11.07 3.89 -11.02
N ALA A 80 -10.20 4.50 -11.81
CA ALA A 80 -10.47 5.76 -12.51
C ALA A 80 -11.66 5.67 -13.49
N ASP A 81 -11.94 4.49 -14.02
CA ASP A 81 -13.08 4.18 -14.90
C ASP A 81 -14.34 3.73 -14.14
N ASN A 82 -14.42 3.99 -12.83
CA ASN A 82 -15.48 3.60 -11.91
C ASN A 82 -15.72 2.09 -11.77
N THR A 83 -14.84 1.24 -12.27
CA THR A 83 -14.92 -0.20 -12.04
C THR A 83 -14.60 -0.51 -10.59
N GLU A 84 -15.42 -1.34 -9.96
CA GLU A 84 -15.22 -1.79 -8.58
C GLU A 84 -14.32 -3.03 -8.55
N PHE A 85 -13.40 -3.03 -7.60
CA PHE A 85 -12.55 -4.16 -7.26
C PHE A 85 -12.30 -4.20 -5.75
N LYS A 86 -11.75 -5.30 -5.27
CA LYS A 86 -11.42 -5.48 -3.86
C LYS A 86 -9.91 -5.51 -3.67
N ALA A 87 -9.47 -5.12 -2.48
CA ALA A 87 -8.10 -5.30 -2.04
C ALA A 87 -8.08 -5.85 -0.61
N CYS A 88 -7.11 -6.71 -0.32
CA CYS A 88 -6.84 -7.24 1.03
C CYS A 88 -5.44 -6.77 1.45
N PRO A 89 -5.30 -5.56 1.99
CA PRO A 89 -3.99 -5.04 2.34
C PRO A 89 -3.36 -5.82 3.50
N THR A 90 -2.09 -6.16 3.32
CA THR A 90 -1.24 -6.74 4.37
C THR A 90 0.01 -5.87 4.48
N TYR A 91 0.40 -5.55 5.69
CA TYR A 91 1.60 -4.73 5.92
C TYR A 91 2.36 -5.20 7.15
N SER A 92 3.65 -4.95 7.15
CA SER A 92 4.48 -5.12 8.35
C SER A 92 5.32 -3.87 8.60
N TYR A 93 5.49 -3.54 9.86
CA TYR A 93 6.19 -2.35 10.27
C TYR A 93 6.88 -2.56 11.63
N LYS A 94 7.75 -1.63 12.00
CA LYS A 94 8.32 -1.52 13.33
C LYS A 94 8.40 -0.06 13.77
N VAL A 95 8.42 0.16 15.08
CA VAL A 95 8.62 1.50 15.63
C VAL A 95 10.10 1.86 15.59
N ILE A 96 10.42 3.07 15.13
CA ILE A 96 11.78 3.62 15.18
C ILE A 96 12.10 3.98 16.63
N LYS A 97 13.05 3.28 17.26
CA LYS A 97 13.33 3.36 18.69
C LYS A 97 13.47 4.78 19.24
N ASN A 98 14.21 5.64 18.56
CA ASN A 98 14.43 7.03 18.98
C ASN A 98 13.21 7.94 18.72
N ARG A 99 12.18 7.46 18.05
CA ARG A 99 10.92 8.16 17.83
C ARG A 99 9.73 7.58 18.62
N ALA A 100 9.99 6.61 19.50
CA ALA A 100 8.94 5.98 20.32
C ALA A 100 8.18 7.01 21.19
N ILE A 101 8.87 8.05 21.68
CA ILE A 101 8.21 9.16 22.41
C ILE A 101 7.25 9.91 21.49
N ASP A 102 7.64 10.21 20.24
CA ASP A 102 6.79 10.90 19.28
C ASP A 102 5.53 10.10 18.99
N VAL A 103 5.69 8.79 18.74
CA VAL A 103 4.57 7.88 18.50
C VAL A 103 3.55 7.91 19.63
N VAL A 104 4.01 7.84 20.87
CA VAL A 104 3.12 7.87 22.04
C VAL A 104 2.53 9.26 22.26
N PHE A 105 3.35 10.30 22.22
CA PHE A 105 2.92 11.68 22.50
C PHE A 105 1.82 12.13 21.54
N ASP A 106 2.01 11.88 20.24
CA ASP A 106 1.08 12.33 19.21
C ASP A 106 -0.25 11.56 19.26
N ASN A 107 -0.23 10.32 19.80
CA ASN A 107 -1.37 9.41 19.76
C ASN A 107 -1.87 8.95 21.14
N LYS A 108 -1.41 9.53 22.26
CA LYS A 108 -1.76 9.11 23.62
C LYS A 108 -3.27 9.07 23.94
N HIS A 109 -4.07 9.75 23.14
CA HIS A 109 -5.52 9.87 23.32
C HIS A 109 -6.30 8.63 22.86
N ILE A 110 -5.70 7.74 22.07
CA ILE A 110 -6.40 6.60 21.44
C ILE A 110 -6.32 5.30 22.23
N GLY A 111 -5.34 5.13 23.12
CA GLY A 111 -5.17 3.91 23.90
C GLY A 111 -4.24 4.11 25.07
N ARG A 112 -4.18 3.11 25.96
CA ARG A 112 -3.39 3.14 27.19
C ARG A 112 -2.57 1.86 27.35
N GLY A 113 -1.45 1.97 28.07
CA GLY A 113 -0.65 0.84 28.48
C GLY A 113 -0.27 -0.13 27.35
N SER A 114 -0.61 -1.40 27.51
CA SER A 114 -0.33 -2.47 26.54
C SER A 114 -1.18 -2.39 25.27
N ASP A 115 -2.38 -1.80 25.34
CA ASP A 115 -3.34 -1.79 24.26
C ASP A 115 -3.14 -0.61 23.30
N PHE A 116 -2.18 0.27 23.63
CA PHE A 116 -1.87 1.47 22.85
C PHE A 116 -1.57 1.14 21.39
N MET A 117 -0.71 0.15 21.11
CA MET A 117 -0.31 -0.17 19.73
C MET A 117 -1.46 -0.75 18.92
N SER A 118 -2.26 -1.64 19.50
CA SER A 118 -3.46 -2.17 18.85
C SER A 118 -4.45 -1.03 18.51
N SER A 119 -4.65 -0.13 19.48
CA SER A 119 -5.51 1.05 19.26
C SER A 119 -4.95 2.00 18.19
N LEU A 120 -3.62 2.15 18.08
CA LEU A 120 -2.96 2.93 17.03
C LEU A 120 -3.20 2.31 15.65
N GLU A 121 -3.08 0.99 15.54
CA GLU A 121 -3.34 0.26 14.32
C GLU A 121 -4.80 0.43 13.87
N ASP A 122 -5.74 0.11 14.74
CA ASP A 122 -7.16 0.08 14.42
C ASP A 122 -7.75 1.48 14.15
N ASN A 123 -7.32 2.50 14.89
CA ASN A 123 -7.93 3.83 14.81
C ASN A 123 -7.16 4.82 13.90
N ILE A 124 -5.88 4.59 13.62
CA ILE A 124 -5.05 5.53 12.88
C ILE A 124 -4.43 4.91 11.62
N LEU A 125 -3.74 3.76 11.75
CA LEU A 125 -2.97 3.23 10.63
C LEU A 125 -3.87 2.60 9.57
N GLU A 126 -4.79 1.71 9.95
CA GLU A 126 -5.69 1.05 9.00
C GLU A 126 -6.60 2.04 8.26
N PRO A 127 -7.30 2.98 8.92
CA PRO A 127 -8.09 3.99 8.21
C PRO A 127 -7.23 4.85 7.27
N ARG A 128 -6.02 5.20 7.67
CA ARG A 128 -5.14 6.00 6.83
C ARG A 128 -4.63 5.24 5.61
N ILE A 129 -4.25 3.97 5.78
CA ILE A 129 -3.88 3.09 4.65
C ILE A 129 -5.07 2.95 3.69
N TYR A 130 -6.28 2.72 4.21
CA TYR A 130 -7.48 2.65 3.39
C TYR A 130 -7.68 3.89 2.54
N ASP A 131 -7.55 5.07 3.13
CA ASP A 131 -7.70 6.33 2.41
C ASP A 131 -6.63 6.50 1.32
N LEU A 132 -5.38 6.14 1.60
CA LEU A 132 -4.28 6.19 0.63
C LEU A 132 -4.52 5.24 -0.56
N ILE A 133 -4.95 4.01 -0.29
CA ILE A 133 -5.27 3.03 -1.33
C ILE A 133 -6.43 3.53 -2.19
N LYS A 134 -7.47 4.06 -1.54
CA LYS A 134 -8.65 4.62 -2.21
C LYS A 134 -8.33 5.84 -3.08
N GLU A 135 -7.44 6.70 -2.62
CA GLU A 135 -6.97 7.85 -3.39
C GLU A 135 -6.15 7.41 -4.61
N GLU A 136 -5.20 6.49 -4.39
CA GLU A 136 -4.32 6.02 -5.47
C GLU A 136 -5.09 5.18 -6.49
N SER A 137 -6.04 4.34 -6.06
CA SER A 137 -6.85 3.50 -6.97
C SER A 137 -7.60 4.32 -8.02
N ARG A 138 -8.06 5.52 -7.66
CA ARG A 138 -8.79 6.42 -8.57
C ARG A 138 -7.92 7.07 -9.66
N LYS A 139 -6.60 6.93 -9.57
CA LYS A 139 -5.65 7.43 -10.57
C LYS A 139 -5.37 6.39 -11.67
N HIS A 140 -5.72 5.13 -11.42
CA HIS A 140 -5.44 4.02 -12.32
C HIS A 140 -6.70 3.48 -12.97
N LYS A 141 -6.66 3.21 -14.28
CA LYS A 141 -7.74 2.51 -15.00
C LYS A 141 -7.63 1.01 -14.71
N THR A 142 -8.77 0.33 -14.74
CA THR A 142 -8.84 -1.13 -14.54
C THR A 142 -7.93 -1.89 -15.49
N ASP A 143 -7.88 -1.49 -16.76
CA ASP A 143 -6.98 -2.10 -17.76
C ASP A 143 -5.52 -2.02 -17.36
N SER A 144 -5.13 -0.87 -16.81
CA SER A 144 -3.75 -0.62 -16.37
C SER A 144 -3.40 -1.49 -15.14
N LEU A 145 -4.36 -1.71 -14.24
CA LEU A 145 -4.19 -2.54 -13.05
C LEU A 145 -4.15 -4.04 -13.38
N MET A 146 -4.88 -4.46 -14.43
CA MET A 146 -4.95 -5.86 -14.86
C MET A 146 -3.90 -6.21 -15.93
N ALA A 147 -3.26 -5.21 -16.54
CA ALA A 147 -2.16 -5.43 -17.48
C ALA A 147 -1.01 -6.19 -16.80
N ASP A 148 -0.23 -6.91 -17.60
CA ASP A 148 0.92 -7.64 -17.11
C ASP A 148 1.90 -6.70 -16.38
N GLY A 149 2.15 -7.00 -15.10
CA GLY A 149 2.93 -6.13 -14.21
C GLY A 149 2.23 -4.88 -13.68
N GLY A 150 0.99 -4.57 -14.10
CA GLY A 150 0.26 -3.37 -13.69
C GLY A 150 -0.05 -3.34 -12.19
N SER A 151 -0.51 -4.46 -11.65
CA SER A 151 -0.73 -4.60 -10.21
C SER A 151 0.55 -4.38 -9.39
N LEU A 152 1.68 -4.88 -9.88
CA LEU A 152 2.98 -4.71 -9.21
C LEU A 152 3.43 -3.23 -9.18
N VAL A 153 3.20 -2.50 -10.27
CA VAL A 153 3.51 -1.06 -10.35
C VAL A 153 2.64 -0.28 -9.37
N PHE A 154 1.35 -0.61 -9.30
CA PHE A 154 0.42 -0.02 -8.35
C PHE A 154 0.83 -0.33 -6.89
N GLU A 155 1.14 -1.58 -6.57
CA GLU A 155 1.60 -1.97 -5.23
C GLU A 155 2.88 -1.25 -4.82
N LYS A 156 3.88 -1.18 -5.68
CA LYS A 156 5.11 -0.42 -5.41
C LYS A 156 4.86 1.07 -5.17
N ARG A 157 3.90 1.64 -5.90
CA ARG A 157 3.52 3.03 -5.68
C ARG A 157 2.85 3.22 -4.33
N LEU A 158 1.94 2.31 -3.96
CA LEU A 158 1.31 2.32 -2.64
C LEU A 158 2.32 2.13 -1.52
N GLU A 159 3.25 1.18 -1.66
CA GLU A 159 4.33 0.94 -0.70
C GLU A 159 5.10 2.24 -0.42
N GLN A 160 5.49 2.97 -1.46
CA GLN A 160 6.19 4.26 -1.31
C GLN A 160 5.35 5.31 -0.56
N ILE A 161 4.06 5.39 -0.86
CA ILE A 161 3.15 6.36 -0.25
C ILE A 161 2.91 6.01 1.23
N VAL A 162 2.70 4.73 1.53
CA VAL A 162 2.50 4.23 2.89
C VAL A 162 3.77 4.36 3.72
N ASP A 163 4.95 4.07 3.14
CA ASP A 163 6.25 4.23 3.81
C ASP A 163 6.48 5.69 4.23
N MET A 164 6.26 6.63 3.32
CA MET A 164 6.36 8.07 3.65
C MET A 164 5.40 8.49 4.77
N GLU A 165 4.19 7.93 4.80
CA GLU A 165 3.21 8.24 5.84
C GLU A 165 3.61 7.62 7.19
N PHE A 166 4.16 6.41 7.18
CA PHE A 166 4.65 5.72 8.37
C PHE A 166 5.87 6.43 8.95
N GLU A 167 6.82 6.83 8.10
CA GLU A 167 8.01 7.56 8.52
C GLU A 167 7.66 8.88 9.24
N LYS A 168 6.69 9.63 8.74
CA LYS A 168 6.19 10.85 9.42
C LYS A 168 5.73 10.55 10.84
N ARG A 169 5.13 9.39 11.06
CA ARG A 169 4.60 8.96 12.36
C ARG A 169 5.62 8.27 13.28
N GLY A 170 6.88 8.16 12.84
CA GLY A 170 7.93 7.49 13.62
C GLY A 170 7.94 5.96 13.47
N LEU A 171 7.29 5.46 12.43
CA LEU A 171 7.23 4.05 12.07
C LEU A 171 8.11 3.80 10.84
N GLN A 172 8.60 2.60 10.68
CA GLN A 172 9.28 2.13 9.48
C GLN A 172 8.46 1.02 8.86
N LEU A 173 8.02 1.21 7.63
CA LEU A 173 7.39 0.15 6.85
C LEU A 173 8.44 -0.89 6.45
N LEU A 174 8.11 -2.17 6.52
CA LEU A 174 8.99 -3.28 6.13
C LEU A 174 8.47 -3.98 4.87
N THR A 175 7.18 -4.25 4.83
CA THR A 175 6.50 -4.85 3.69
C THR A 175 5.12 -4.28 3.53
N PHE A 176 4.65 -4.21 2.29
CA PHE A 176 3.28 -3.85 1.95
C PHE A 176 2.82 -4.67 0.74
N SER A 177 1.61 -5.20 0.77
CA SER A 177 0.93 -5.81 -0.36
C SER A 177 -0.54 -5.45 -0.34
N ALA A 178 -1.10 -5.10 -1.49
CA ALA A 178 -2.52 -4.73 -1.60
C ALA A 178 -3.43 -5.90 -1.97
N GLN A 179 -2.90 -6.96 -2.61
CA GLN A 179 -3.63 -8.15 -3.05
C GLN A 179 -4.96 -7.81 -3.74
N LEU A 180 -4.87 -7.35 -5.00
CA LEU A 180 -6.04 -6.90 -5.75
C LEU A 180 -6.88 -8.08 -6.24
N GLU A 181 -8.19 -8.00 -6.04
CA GLU A 181 -9.18 -8.96 -6.51
C GLU A 181 -10.21 -8.31 -7.41
N PHE A 182 -10.30 -8.78 -8.66
CA PHE A 182 -11.30 -8.34 -9.63
C PHE A 182 -12.38 -9.40 -9.78
N SER A 183 -13.64 -8.95 -9.93
CA SER A 183 -14.76 -9.87 -10.17
C SER A 183 -14.59 -10.57 -11.53
N GLU A 184 -15.14 -11.79 -11.65
CA GLU A 184 -15.16 -12.58 -12.88
C GLU A 184 -15.68 -11.78 -14.08
N LYS A 185 -16.78 -11.06 -13.90
CA LYS A 185 -17.39 -10.21 -14.93
C LYS A 185 -16.45 -9.10 -15.44
N VAL A 186 -15.62 -8.55 -14.56
CA VAL A 186 -14.64 -7.53 -14.95
C VAL A 186 -13.51 -8.16 -15.75
N ARG A 187 -13.04 -9.34 -15.33
CA ARG A 187 -12.01 -10.10 -16.05
C ARG A 187 -12.48 -10.46 -17.45
N GLU A 188 -13.65 -11.11 -17.58
CA GLU A 188 -14.24 -11.48 -18.87
C GLU A 188 -14.41 -10.27 -19.81
N LYS A 189 -14.87 -9.13 -19.28
CA LYS A 189 -15.05 -7.91 -20.08
C LYS A 189 -13.71 -7.36 -20.59
N ILE A 190 -12.68 -7.40 -19.80
CA ILE A 190 -11.34 -6.94 -20.19
C ILE A 190 -10.71 -7.90 -21.19
N ASP A 191 -10.82 -9.20 -20.96
CA ASP A 191 -10.31 -10.23 -21.87
C ASP A 191 -10.98 -10.11 -23.24
N SER A 192 -12.31 -10.01 -23.30
CA SER A 192 -13.06 -9.79 -24.55
C SER A 192 -12.61 -8.51 -25.28
N ARG A 193 -12.35 -7.43 -24.55
CA ARG A 193 -11.87 -6.17 -25.15
C ARG A 193 -10.43 -6.30 -25.67
N ASN A 194 -9.56 -6.99 -24.92
CA ASN A 194 -8.19 -7.25 -25.35
C ASN A 194 -8.15 -8.12 -26.62
N GLU A 195 -9.03 -9.12 -26.70
CA GLU A 195 -9.20 -9.94 -27.91
C GLU A 195 -9.64 -9.09 -29.12
N VAL A 196 -10.63 -8.21 -28.96
CA VAL A 196 -11.08 -7.29 -30.01
C VAL A 196 -9.95 -6.35 -30.45
N ASN A 197 -9.21 -5.77 -29.50
CA ASN A 197 -8.09 -4.89 -29.81
C ASN A 197 -6.95 -5.62 -30.55
N THR A 198 -6.67 -6.85 -30.15
CA THR A 198 -5.70 -7.70 -30.83
C THR A 198 -6.13 -7.99 -32.26
N ASN A 199 -7.41 -8.34 -32.47
CA ASN A 199 -7.97 -8.58 -33.80
C ASN A 199 -7.92 -7.33 -34.69
N ILE A 200 -8.22 -6.16 -34.15
CA ILE A 200 -8.09 -4.88 -34.87
C ILE A 200 -6.63 -4.65 -35.29
N SER A 201 -5.68 -4.85 -34.38
CA SER A 201 -4.25 -4.67 -34.71
C SER A 201 -3.78 -5.62 -35.83
N VAL A 202 -4.23 -6.88 -35.80
CA VAL A 202 -3.92 -7.86 -36.84
C VAL A 202 -4.54 -7.43 -38.20
N LEU A 203 -5.77 -6.93 -38.17
CA LEU A 203 -6.44 -6.42 -39.40
C LEU A 203 -5.70 -5.19 -39.98
N ASP A 204 -5.26 -4.27 -39.14
CA ASP A 204 -4.51 -3.10 -39.57
C ASP A 204 -3.18 -3.49 -40.23
N GLN A 205 -2.47 -4.48 -39.64
CA GLN A 205 -1.25 -5.04 -40.24
C GLN A 205 -1.52 -5.68 -41.61
N GLN A 206 -2.61 -6.44 -41.73
CA GLN A 206 -3.00 -7.06 -43.02
C GLN A 206 -3.33 -6.01 -44.08
N ILE A 207 -4.04 -4.94 -43.71
CA ILE A 207 -4.36 -3.82 -44.62
C ILE A 207 -3.08 -3.13 -45.07
N GLU A 208 -2.13 -2.91 -44.18
CA GLU A 208 -0.86 -2.28 -44.53
C GLU A 208 -0.01 -3.17 -45.48
N GLU A 209 0.04 -4.47 -45.22
CA GLU A 209 0.69 -5.42 -46.13
C GLU A 209 0.04 -5.46 -47.50
N GLN A 210 -1.30 -5.42 -47.56
CA GLN A 210 -2.03 -5.44 -48.80
C GLN A 210 -1.80 -4.14 -49.62
N LYS A 211 -1.73 -3.00 -48.95
CA LYS A 211 -1.34 -1.72 -49.58
C LYS A 211 0.06 -1.82 -50.19
N LYS A 212 1.04 -2.31 -49.44
CA LYS A 212 2.42 -2.50 -49.93
C LYS A 212 2.50 -3.45 -51.12
N ARG A 213 1.72 -4.54 -51.13
CA ARG A 213 1.61 -5.46 -52.27
C ARG A 213 1.05 -4.78 -53.50
N ASN A 214 -0.04 -4.02 -53.36
CA ASN A 214 -0.68 -3.28 -54.46
C ASN A 214 0.27 -2.22 -55.03
N GLU A 215 0.99 -1.48 -54.21
CA GLU A 215 2.02 -0.52 -54.65
C GLU A 215 3.13 -1.21 -55.44
N LEU A 216 3.61 -2.35 -54.98
CA LEU A 216 4.62 -3.15 -55.67
C LEU A 216 4.14 -3.68 -57.03
N GLU A 217 2.89 -4.10 -57.13
CA GLU A 217 2.28 -4.51 -58.41
C GLU A 217 2.13 -3.33 -59.37
N GLN A 218 1.71 -2.17 -58.86
CA GLN A 218 1.66 -0.94 -59.70
C GLN A 218 3.03 -0.57 -60.23
N LEU A 219 4.07 -0.56 -59.42
CA LEU A 219 5.44 -0.29 -59.83
C LEU A 219 5.95 -1.29 -60.88
N LYS A 220 5.65 -2.59 -60.70
CA LYS A 220 6.00 -3.62 -61.70
C LYS A 220 5.28 -3.41 -63.04
N THR A 221 4.00 -2.98 -62.98
CA THR A 221 3.21 -2.71 -64.18
C THR A 221 3.74 -1.47 -64.92
N GLU A 222 4.07 -0.42 -64.19
CA GLU A 222 4.69 0.79 -64.74
C GLU A 222 6.04 0.51 -65.39
N GLN A 223 6.87 -0.31 -64.77
CA GLN A 223 8.18 -0.73 -65.33
C GLN A 223 8.03 -1.62 -66.59
N ALA A 224 6.96 -2.41 -66.66
CA ALA A 224 6.69 -3.29 -67.81
C ALA A 224 6.13 -2.52 -69.06
N LEU A 225 5.51 -1.37 -68.84
CA LEU A 225 4.91 -0.56 -69.91
C LEU A 225 5.94 -0.05 -70.90
N PRO A 226 7.11 0.51 -70.61
CA PRO A 226 8.08 0.96 -71.54
C PRO A 226 8.69 -0.18 -72.35
N VAL A 227 8.86 -1.34 -71.76
CA VAL A 227 9.40 -2.54 -72.41
C VAL A 227 8.42 -3.04 -73.47
N LYS A 228 7.11 -3.12 -73.24
CA LYS A 228 6.11 -3.48 -74.20
C LYS A 228 6.03 -2.47 -75.38
N ARG A 229 6.18 -1.17 -75.10
CA ARG A 229 6.21 -0.13 -76.17
C ARG A 229 7.45 -0.23 -77.03
N SER A 230 8.61 -0.61 -76.51
CA SER A 230 9.82 -0.81 -77.31
C SER A 230 9.70 -2.05 -78.23
N TYR A 231 9.14 -3.15 -77.75
CA TYR A 231 8.89 -4.33 -78.57
C TYR A 231 7.89 -4.07 -79.67
N GLN A 232 6.79 -3.35 -79.49
CA GLN A 232 5.86 -2.96 -80.52
C GLN A 232 6.47 -2.01 -81.59
N ARG A 233 7.36 -1.11 -81.15
CA ARG A 233 8.04 -0.20 -82.09
C ARG A 233 9.02 -0.95 -83.00
N ASN A 234 9.76 -1.92 -82.47
CA ASN A 234 10.71 -2.73 -83.18
C ASN A 234 10.05 -3.73 -84.16
N SER A 235 8.86 -4.27 -83.85
CA SER A 235 8.12 -5.16 -84.73
C SER A 235 7.47 -4.42 -85.92
N LEU A 236 7.23 -3.12 -85.80
CA LEU A 236 6.72 -2.28 -86.94
C LEU A 236 7.84 -1.81 -87.85
N GLN A 237 9.11 -1.82 -87.43
CA GLN A 237 10.24 -1.47 -88.29
C GLN A 237 10.82 -2.64 -89.09
N THR A 238 10.38 -3.87 -88.86
CA THR A 238 10.86 -5.06 -89.57
C THR A 238 9.99 -5.50 -90.72
N VAL A 239 8.96 -4.67 -91.12
CA VAL A 239 7.98 -4.96 -92.21
C VAL A 239 8.10 -3.94 -93.31
N HIS A 240 9.30 -3.38 -93.56
CA HIS A 240 9.58 -2.61 -94.82
C HIS A 240 10.81 -3.15 -95.49
#